data_7e8b84ab27c7cfde9e7abd25f9b4e191
#
_entry.id   7e8b84ab27c7cfde9e7abd25f9b4e191
#
_cell.length_a   1.000
_cell.length_b   1.000
_cell.length_c   1.000
_cell.angle_alpha   90.00
_cell.angle_beta   90.00
_cell.angle_gamma   90.00
#
_symmetry.space_group_name_H-M   'P 1'
#
loop_
_entity.id
_entity.type
_entity.pdbx_description
1 polymer ?
#
loop_
_entity_poly.entity_id
_entity_poly.type
_entity_poly.pdbx_seq_one_letter_code
_entity_poly.pdbx_strand_id
1 'polypeptide(L)'
;MTRLTRIVVAVLMCGVPAVALAQTPGAPAQPATPAQPASANANIVVENPTYTTIPLEIDVNRPAAEVWARIGKYCDIGEWLQIPAGCKMLSGVEGEVGSVRSVANEVLVGKTQYSYTYTQTVRAGRPYNLYHGTLEVRPVTDKTSKIVYTLMYDNSMLPDDGAREKDKAGRTAMFTGAIQNMKTLAEGGKLAPK
;
A
#
# COMPACT_ATOMS: atom_id res chain seq x y z
N MET A 1 5.07 -79.40 -19.79
CA MET A 1 4.13 -80.29 -19.08
C MET A 1 3.11 -79.43 -18.38
N THR A 2 1.89 -79.55 -18.80
CA THR A 2 0.63 -79.65 -18.09
C THR A 2 -0.13 -78.36 -17.94
N ARG A 3 -1.21 -78.22 -18.40
CA ARG A 3 -2.52 -78.63 -18.86
C ARG A 3 -3.42 -77.43 -19.02
N LEU A 4 -4.00 -77.27 -20.22
CA LEU A 4 -5.15 -76.39 -20.46
C LEU A 4 -6.38 -76.92 -19.72
N THR A 5 -7.13 -76.04 -19.08
CA THR A 5 -8.51 -76.29 -18.68
C THR A 5 -9.41 -75.24 -19.33
N ARG A 6 -10.23 -75.72 -20.27
CA ARG A 6 -11.29 -74.94 -20.92
C ARG A 6 -12.51 -74.93 -20.00
N ILE A 7 -13.02 -73.75 -19.66
CA ILE A 7 -14.34 -73.58 -19.05
C ILE A 7 -15.27 -72.95 -20.10
N VAL A 8 -16.31 -73.70 -20.39
CA VAL A 8 -17.45 -73.30 -21.22
C VAL A 8 -18.41 -72.50 -20.32
N VAL A 9 -18.70 -71.23 -20.72
CA VAL A 9 -19.72 -70.43 -20.05
C VAL A 9 -20.94 -70.29 -20.97
N ALA A 10 -22.04 -70.80 -20.51
CA ALA A 10 -23.34 -70.78 -21.20
C ALA A 10 -23.90 -69.32 -21.15
N VAL A 11 -24.34 -68.86 -22.30
CA VAL A 11 -25.02 -67.58 -22.46
C VAL A 11 -26.50 -67.75 -22.11
N LEU A 12 -26.94 -67.18 -21.00
CA LEU A 12 -28.37 -67.05 -20.67
C LEU A 12 -28.85 -65.69 -21.17
N MET A 13 -29.72 -65.69 -22.17
CA MET A 13 -30.42 -64.50 -22.65
C MET A 13 -31.59 -64.23 -21.68
N CYS A 14 -31.52 -63.19 -20.89
CA CYS A 14 -32.64 -62.60 -20.19
C CYS A 14 -33.11 -61.33 -20.91
N GLY A 15 -34.34 -61.39 -21.42
CA GLY A 15 -35.01 -60.26 -22.04
C GLY A 15 -35.30 -59.17 -20.99
N VAL A 16 -34.97 -57.95 -21.28
CA VAL A 16 -35.27 -56.78 -20.42
C VAL A 16 -36.50 -56.05 -20.98
N PRO A 17 -37.54 -55.82 -20.21
CA PRO A 17 -38.67 -54.98 -20.66
C PRO A 17 -38.24 -53.54 -20.75
N ALA A 18 -38.58 -52.87 -21.87
CA ALA A 18 -38.41 -51.44 -22.07
C ALA A 18 -39.31 -50.64 -21.13
N VAL A 19 -38.73 -50.03 -20.10
CA VAL A 19 -39.42 -49.04 -19.28
C VAL A 19 -39.33 -47.71 -19.97
N ALA A 20 -40.44 -47.19 -20.46
CA ALA A 20 -40.57 -45.83 -20.99
C ALA A 20 -40.38 -44.85 -19.80
N LEU A 21 -39.25 -44.14 -19.80
CA LEU A 21 -39.04 -43.01 -18.91
C LEU A 21 -39.89 -41.84 -19.35
N ALA A 22 -40.93 -41.53 -18.59
CA ALA A 22 -41.68 -40.30 -18.73
C ALA A 22 -40.74 -39.11 -18.40
N GLN A 23 -40.54 -38.22 -19.37
CA GLN A 23 -39.83 -36.98 -19.15
C GLN A 23 -40.68 -36.08 -18.28
N THR A 24 -40.26 -35.81 -17.07
CA THR A 24 -40.81 -34.74 -16.22
C THR A 24 -40.57 -33.39 -16.87
N PRO A 25 -41.57 -32.47 -16.94
CA PRO A 25 -41.37 -31.11 -17.44
C PRO A 25 -40.27 -30.43 -16.62
N GLY A 26 -39.28 -29.87 -17.32
CA GLY A 26 -38.11 -29.20 -16.70
C GLY A 26 -38.56 -28.13 -15.72
N ALA A 27 -37.99 -28.19 -14.54
CA ALA A 27 -38.08 -27.11 -13.55
C ALA A 27 -37.61 -25.80 -14.20
N PRO A 28 -38.25 -24.66 -13.93
CA PRO A 28 -37.81 -23.37 -14.45
C PRO A 28 -36.36 -23.12 -13.99
N ALA A 29 -35.51 -22.75 -14.95
CA ALA A 29 -34.11 -22.38 -14.67
C ALA A 29 -34.09 -21.26 -13.63
N GLN A 30 -33.49 -21.51 -12.46
CA GLN A 30 -33.23 -20.44 -11.50
C GLN A 30 -32.38 -19.36 -12.16
N PRO A 31 -32.75 -18.07 -12.00
CA PRO A 31 -31.91 -16.99 -12.50
C PRO A 31 -30.52 -17.12 -11.87
N ALA A 32 -29.49 -17.11 -12.70
CA ALA A 32 -28.11 -17.13 -12.24
C ALA A 32 -27.92 -15.94 -11.29
N THR A 33 -27.59 -16.24 -10.04
CA THR A 33 -27.18 -15.21 -9.06
C THR A 33 -26.02 -14.44 -9.69
N PRO A 34 -26.05 -13.11 -9.78
CA PRO A 34 -24.93 -12.34 -10.28
C PRO A 34 -23.69 -12.73 -9.46
N ALA A 35 -22.62 -13.09 -10.14
CA ALA A 35 -21.33 -13.38 -9.49
C ALA A 35 -20.98 -12.15 -8.66
N GLN A 36 -20.93 -12.31 -7.34
CA GLN A 36 -20.49 -11.26 -6.43
C GLN A 36 -19.06 -10.87 -6.87
N PRO A 37 -18.77 -9.57 -7.09
CA PRO A 37 -17.42 -9.16 -7.47
C PRO A 37 -16.47 -9.72 -6.42
N ALA A 38 -15.45 -10.43 -6.87
CA ALA A 38 -14.39 -10.96 -5.99
C ALA A 38 -13.97 -9.82 -5.09
N SER A 39 -14.07 -10.00 -3.77
CA SER A 39 -13.82 -8.93 -2.81
C SER A 39 -12.44 -8.34 -3.10
N ALA A 40 -12.37 -7.02 -3.26
CA ALA A 40 -11.13 -6.29 -3.51
C ALA A 40 -10.08 -6.48 -2.37
N ASN A 41 -10.42 -7.24 -1.35
CA ASN A 41 -9.61 -7.58 -0.17
C ASN A 41 -8.89 -8.93 -0.26
N ALA A 42 -9.01 -9.66 -1.38
CA ALA A 42 -8.22 -10.86 -1.57
C ALA A 42 -6.74 -10.45 -1.68
N ASN A 43 -5.94 -10.77 -0.67
CA ASN A 43 -4.48 -10.64 -0.59
C ASN A 43 -3.91 -9.26 -0.26
N ILE A 44 -4.33 -8.66 0.85
CA ILE A 44 -3.60 -7.56 1.50
C ILE A 44 -2.31 -8.10 2.16
N VAL A 45 -2.27 -9.36 2.52
CA VAL A 45 -1.11 -10.00 3.16
C VAL A 45 -0.13 -10.48 2.10
N VAL A 46 1.10 -9.96 2.15
CA VAL A 46 2.22 -10.46 1.36
C VAL A 46 2.86 -11.60 2.12
N GLU A 47 2.94 -12.78 1.49
CA GLU A 47 3.37 -14.02 2.15
C GLU A 47 4.85 -13.95 2.61
N ASN A 48 5.71 -13.34 1.81
CA ASN A 48 7.15 -13.20 2.10
C ASN A 48 7.58 -11.72 1.90
N PRO A 49 7.24 -10.80 2.82
CA PRO A 49 7.55 -9.39 2.66
C PRO A 49 9.05 -9.12 2.80
N THR A 50 9.53 -8.11 2.07
CA THR A 50 10.86 -7.55 2.23
C THR A 50 10.73 -6.09 2.67
N TYR A 51 10.88 -5.85 3.97
CA TYR A 51 10.72 -4.50 4.52
C TYR A 51 11.97 -3.66 4.34
N THR A 52 11.77 -2.48 3.79
CA THR A 52 12.79 -1.44 3.64
C THR A 52 12.44 -0.26 4.53
N THR A 53 13.42 0.22 5.30
CA THR A 53 13.31 1.44 6.10
C THR A 53 14.34 2.46 5.63
N ILE A 54 13.92 3.71 5.49
CA ILE A 54 14.76 4.85 5.11
C ILE A 54 14.62 5.92 6.21
N PRO A 55 15.52 5.94 7.19
CA PRO A 55 15.58 7.01 8.17
C PRO A 55 16.37 8.20 7.61
N LEU A 56 15.83 9.40 7.75
CA LEU A 56 16.46 10.65 7.35
C LEU A 56 16.32 11.67 8.48
N GLU A 57 17.35 12.47 8.72
CA GLU A 57 17.28 13.54 9.72
C GLU A 57 18.13 14.74 9.30
N ILE A 58 17.74 15.93 9.78
CA ILE A 58 18.47 17.17 9.57
C ILE A 58 18.26 18.13 10.74
N ASP A 59 19.34 18.76 11.19
CA ASP A 59 19.28 19.78 12.24
C ASP A 59 18.73 21.11 11.70
N VAL A 60 17.95 21.80 12.53
CA VAL A 60 17.29 23.08 12.22
C VAL A 60 17.54 24.08 13.33
N ASN A 61 17.98 25.29 12.99
CA ASN A 61 18.26 26.38 13.92
C ASN A 61 17.00 27.17 14.29
N ARG A 62 15.94 26.43 14.71
CA ARG A 62 14.66 26.97 15.17
C ARG A 62 14.04 26.04 16.23
N PRO A 63 13.25 26.59 17.15
CA PRO A 63 12.46 25.77 18.08
C PRO A 63 11.51 24.82 17.37
N ALA A 64 11.27 23.65 17.94
CA ALA A 64 10.42 22.62 17.33
C ALA A 64 9.00 23.11 17.01
N ALA A 65 8.41 23.95 17.89
CA ALA A 65 7.08 24.51 17.66
C ALA A 65 7.03 25.42 16.41
N GLU A 66 8.06 26.24 16.17
CA GLU A 66 8.15 27.10 15.00
C GLU A 66 8.34 26.27 13.72
N VAL A 67 9.22 25.27 13.78
CA VAL A 67 9.43 24.35 12.67
C VAL A 67 8.14 23.64 12.32
N TRP A 68 7.46 23.05 13.31
CA TRP A 68 6.21 22.34 13.08
C TRP A 68 5.10 23.24 12.51
N ALA A 69 4.97 24.46 13.03
CA ALA A 69 4.01 25.43 12.51
C ALA A 69 4.24 25.77 11.04
N ARG A 70 5.49 25.66 10.54
CA ARG A 70 5.86 26.00 9.16
C ARG A 70 5.76 24.84 8.17
N ILE A 71 6.02 23.61 8.61
CA ILE A 71 6.12 22.46 7.69
C ILE A 71 5.23 21.26 8.06
N GLY A 72 4.52 21.35 9.18
CA GLY A 72 3.82 20.22 9.79
C GLY A 72 2.35 20.06 9.39
N LYS A 73 1.75 20.99 8.63
CA LYS A 73 0.40 20.78 8.11
C LYS A 73 0.39 19.63 7.11
N TYR A 74 -0.69 18.88 7.08
CA TYR A 74 -0.73 17.64 6.30
C TYR A 74 -0.56 17.85 4.80
N CYS A 75 -0.99 19.00 4.28
CA CYS A 75 -0.82 19.37 2.88
C CYS A 75 0.42 20.26 2.59
N ASP A 76 1.25 20.61 3.58
CA ASP A 76 2.53 21.30 3.33
C ASP A 76 3.50 20.48 2.48
N ILE A 77 3.26 19.17 2.34
CA ILE A 77 4.00 18.28 1.42
C ILE A 77 3.99 18.81 -0.02
N GLY A 78 2.93 19.47 -0.44
CA GLY A 78 2.85 20.08 -1.77
C GLY A 78 3.97 21.09 -2.02
N GLU A 79 4.33 21.86 -0.98
CA GLU A 79 5.38 22.87 -1.04
C GLU A 79 6.76 22.23 -0.88
N TRP A 80 7.04 21.54 0.24
CA TRP A 80 8.42 21.07 0.49
C TRP A 80 8.85 19.92 -0.42
N LEU A 81 7.93 19.13 -0.99
CA LEU A 81 8.24 18.15 -2.03
C LEU A 81 8.16 18.75 -3.45
N GLN A 82 7.75 20.03 -3.55
CA GLN A 82 7.58 20.75 -4.80
C GLN A 82 6.73 19.99 -5.82
N ILE A 83 5.53 19.57 -5.39
CA ILE A 83 4.59 18.83 -6.23
C ILE A 83 3.89 19.82 -7.17
N PRO A 84 4.02 19.71 -8.52
CA PRO A 84 3.45 20.69 -9.44
C PRO A 84 1.94 20.90 -9.28
N ALA A 85 1.19 19.83 -9.01
CA ALA A 85 -0.25 19.89 -8.76
C ALA A 85 -0.62 20.36 -7.34
N GLY A 86 0.37 20.60 -6.48
CA GLY A 86 0.16 20.88 -5.06
C GLY A 86 -0.40 19.70 -4.27
N CYS A 87 -1.01 20.01 -3.14
CA CYS A 87 -1.73 19.06 -2.30
C CYS A 87 -3.13 19.60 -1.99
N LYS A 88 -4.13 18.71 -1.97
CA LYS A 88 -5.52 19.02 -1.58
C LYS A 88 -6.04 17.96 -0.64
N MET A 89 -6.87 18.35 0.33
CA MET A 89 -7.62 17.40 1.12
C MET A 89 -8.72 16.78 0.25
N LEU A 90 -8.79 15.44 0.26
CA LEU A 90 -9.83 14.66 -0.46
C LEU A 90 -10.99 14.30 0.46
N SER A 91 -10.71 14.06 1.75
CA SER A 91 -11.72 13.81 2.77
C SER A 91 -11.17 14.09 4.16
N GLY A 92 -12.08 14.28 5.11
CA GLY A 92 -11.75 14.57 6.52
C GLY A 92 -11.28 16.00 6.74
N VAL A 93 -10.90 16.29 7.98
CA VAL A 93 -10.35 17.58 8.41
C VAL A 93 -8.83 17.50 8.39
N GLU A 94 -8.16 18.52 7.86
CA GLU A 94 -6.71 18.55 7.80
C GLU A 94 -6.06 18.34 9.17
N GLY A 95 -5.12 17.41 9.24
CA GLY A 95 -4.40 17.09 10.46
C GLY A 95 -5.15 16.18 11.44
N GLU A 96 -6.36 15.70 11.10
CA GLU A 96 -7.06 14.72 11.92
C GLU A 96 -6.82 13.29 11.39
N VAL A 97 -6.73 12.32 12.31
CA VAL A 97 -6.60 10.89 11.96
C VAL A 97 -7.79 10.46 11.10
N GLY A 98 -7.53 9.73 10.02
CA GLY A 98 -8.52 9.34 9.02
C GLY A 98 -8.67 10.34 7.87
N SER A 99 -8.07 11.55 7.94
CA SER A 99 -8.08 12.48 6.81
C SER A 99 -7.23 11.96 5.64
N VAL A 100 -7.63 12.29 4.41
CA VAL A 100 -7.00 11.83 3.18
C VAL A 100 -6.55 13.02 2.34
N ARG A 101 -5.28 13.02 1.90
CA ARG A 101 -4.73 14.02 0.98
C ARG A 101 -4.54 13.45 -0.43
N SER A 102 -4.50 14.34 -1.43
CA SER A 102 -4.41 13.96 -2.86
C SER A 102 -3.07 13.36 -3.26
N VAL A 103 -2.04 13.53 -2.45
CA VAL A 103 -0.72 12.90 -2.69
C VAL A 103 -0.86 11.40 -2.46
N ALA A 104 -0.84 10.63 -3.52
CA ALA A 104 -0.99 9.16 -3.52
C ALA A 104 -2.19 8.60 -2.71
N ASN A 105 -3.22 9.42 -2.43
CA ASN A 105 -4.36 9.13 -1.56
C ASN A 105 -3.91 8.68 -0.17
N GLU A 106 -2.99 9.42 0.40
CA GLU A 106 -2.43 9.10 1.71
C GLU A 106 -3.42 9.39 2.82
N VAL A 107 -3.54 8.43 3.74
CA VAL A 107 -4.40 8.50 4.91
C VAL A 107 -3.55 8.80 6.14
N LEU A 108 -3.90 9.83 6.92
CA LEU A 108 -3.27 10.11 8.20
C LEU A 108 -3.71 9.06 9.22
N VAL A 109 -2.77 8.28 9.76
CA VAL A 109 -3.07 7.16 10.65
C VAL A 109 -2.59 7.35 12.08
N GLY A 110 -1.80 8.39 12.35
CA GLY A 110 -1.34 8.71 13.69
C GLY A 110 -0.76 10.12 13.76
N LYS A 111 -0.86 10.76 14.93
CA LYS A 111 -0.27 12.08 15.18
C LYS A 111 0.12 12.26 16.63
N THR A 112 1.09 13.13 16.86
CA THR A 112 1.43 13.71 18.16
C THR A 112 1.45 15.23 18.03
N GLN A 113 1.97 15.92 19.06
CA GLN A 113 2.12 17.37 19.00
C GLN A 113 2.99 17.85 17.83
N TYR A 114 4.07 17.13 17.54
CA TYR A 114 5.05 17.49 16.51
C TYR A 114 5.35 16.32 15.58
N SER A 115 4.39 15.46 15.31
CA SER A 115 4.54 14.40 14.32
C SER A 115 3.21 13.98 13.71
N TYR A 116 3.27 13.42 12.52
CA TYR A 116 2.22 12.59 11.98
C TYR A 116 2.79 11.40 11.22
N THR A 117 2.00 10.32 11.18
CA THR A 117 2.25 9.15 10.35
C THR A 117 1.11 8.98 9.36
N TYR A 118 1.46 8.68 8.12
CA TYR A 118 0.49 8.39 7.07
C TYR A 118 0.77 7.03 6.41
N THR A 119 -0.25 6.49 5.76
CA THR A 119 -0.14 5.29 4.93
C THR A 119 -0.69 5.56 3.53
N GLN A 120 -0.15 4.89 2.54
CA GLN A 120 -0.75 4.86 1.21
C GLN A 120 -1.70 3.67 1.11
N THR A 121 -2.87 3.91 0.52
CA THR A 121 -3.82 2.83 0.22
C THR A 121 -3.19 1.84 -0.76
N VAL A 122 -3.43 0.55 -0.53
CA VAL A 122 -2.98 -0.50 -1.44
C VAL A 122 -3.60 -0.30 -2.82
N ARG A 123 -2.76 -0.40 -3.84
CA ARG A 123 -3.17 -0.30 -5.25
C ARG A 123 -2.50 -1.39 -6.06
N ALA A 124 -3.28 -2.08 -6.88
CA ALA A 124 -2.76 -3.05 -7.83
C ALA A 124 -1.69 -2.43 -8.75
N GLY A 125 -0.64 -3.17 -9.05
CA GLY A 125 0.44 -2.76 -9.95
C GLY A 125 1.46 -1.79 -9.37
N ARG A 126 1.39 -1.45 -8.06
CA ARG A 126 2.47 -0.71 -7.40
C ARG A 126 3.63 -1.65 -7.06
N PRO A 127 4.89 -1.21 -7.21
CA PRO A 127 6.07 -2.00 -6.87
C PRO A 127 6.39 -1.98 -5.37
N TYR A 128 5.41 -1.67 -4.52
CA TYR A 128 5.53 -1.65 -3.07
C TYR A 128 4.15 -1.80 -2.40
N ASN A 129 4.17 -2.23 -1.16
CA ASN A 129 3.00 -2.37 -0.28
C ASN A 129 3.32 -1.82 1.12
N LEU A 130 2.34 -1.74 2.00
CA LEU A 130 2.50 -1.29 3.39
C LEU A 130 3.30 0.01 3.53
N TYR A 131 3.09 0.96 2.62
CA TYR A 131 3.86 2.20 2.61
C TYR A 131 3.40 3.13 3.73
N HIS A 132 4.34 3.45 4.62
CA HIS A 132 4.16 4.39 5.72
C HIS A 132 5.26 5.45 5.68
N GLY A 133 4.87 6.69 5.94
CA GLY A 133 5.82 7.78 6.16
C GLY A 133 5.50 8.49 7.47
N THR A 134 6.53 8.80 8.25
CA THR A 134 6.42 9.59 9.47
C THR A 134 7.26 10.84 9.33
N LEU A 135 6.64 12.00 9.50
CA LEU A 135 7.31 13.29 9.70
C LEU A 135 7.25 13.63 11.18
N GLU A 136 8.39 13.98 11.75
CA GLU A 136 8.52 14.36 13.15
C GLU A 136 9.48 15.55 13.28
N VAL A 137 9.21 16.44 14.23
CA VAL A 137 10.14 17.48 14.66
C VAL A 137 10.48 17.26 16.13
N ARG A 138 11.75 16.94 16.41
CA ARG A 138 12.25 16.69 17.77
C ARG A 138 12.90 17.96 18.33
N PRO A 139 12.49 18.45 19.50
CA PRO A 139 13.22 19.50 20.19
C PRO A 139 14.62 19.00 20.58
N VAL A 140 15.64 19.84 20.38
CA VAL A 140 17.03 19.57 20.80
C VAL A 140 17.42 20.54 21.93
N THR A 141 17.12 21.83 21.73
CA THR A 141 17.24 22.89 22.73
C THR A 141 16.03 23.83 22.61
N ASP A 142 15.97 24.86 23.43
CA ASP A 142 14.94 25.90 23.30
C ASP A 142 15.01 26.68 21.96
N LYS A 143 16.12 26.59 21.24
CA LYS A 143 16.39 27.33 19.99
C LYS A 143 16.61 26.45 18.79
N THR A 144 16.77 25.15 18.97
CA THR A 144 17.11 24.21 17.88
C THR A 144 16.25 22.96 17.95
N SER A 145 16.06 22.35 16.80
CA SER A 145 15.32 21.11 16.66
C SER A 145 15.91 20.25 15.55
N LYS A 146 15.36 19.07 15.37
CA LYS A 146 15.72 18.14 14.31
C LYS A 146 14.45 17.72 13.58
N ILE A 147 14.45 17.83 12.25
CA ILE A 147 13.43 17.20 11.41
C ILE A 147 13.87 15.75 11.20
N VAL A 148 12.97 14.82 11.47
CA VAL A 148 13.14 13.39 11.23
C VAL A 148 12.07 12.93 10.26
N TYR A 149 12.48 12.24 9.21
CA TYR A 149 11.56 11.66 8.24
C TYR A 149 11.88 10.18 8.05
N THR A 150 10.92 9.32 8.36
CA THR A 150 11.11 7.87 8.25
C THR A 150 10.11 7.30 7.27
N LEU A 151 10.61 6.57 6.28
CA LEU A 151 9.80 5.75 5.39
C LEU A 151 9.95 4.28 5.76
N MET A 152 8.86 3.54 5.71
CA MET A 152 8.84 2.08 5.81
C MET A 152 7.86 1.52 4.78
N TYR A 153 8.29 0.53 4.03
CA TYR A 153 7.46 -0.11 3.02
C TYR A 153 7.98 -1.52 2.71
N ASP A 154 7.11 -2.34 2.14
CA ASP A 154 7.46 -3.64 1.58
C ASP A 154 7.73 -3.48 0.08
N ASN A 155 8.88 -3.93 -0.39
CA ASN A 155 9.28 -3.92 -1.80
C ASN A 155 9.55 -5.32 -2.39
N SER A 156 8.98 -6.36 -1.78
CA SER A 156 9.10 -7.75 -2.25
C SER A 156 8.57 -7.97 -3.68
N MET A 157 7.72 -7.05 -4.19
CA MET A 157 7.22 -7.05 -5.57
C MET A 157 8.29 -6.74 -6.61
N LEU A 158 9.44 -6.20 -6.21
CA LEU A 158 10.54 -5.94 -7.12
C LEU A 158 11.30 -7.24 -7.43
N PRO A 159 11.81 -7.41 -8.66
CA PRO A 159 12.26 -8.71 -9.16
C PRO A 159 13.50 -9.26 -8.44
N ASP A 160 14.37 -8.38 -7.97
CA ASP A 160 15.66 -8.75 -7.38
C ASP A 160 16.20 -7.70 -6.40
N ASP A 161 17.30 -8.02 -5.73
CA ASP A 161 17.96 -7.11 -4.77
C ASP A 161 18.48 -5.84 -5.43
N GLY A 162 18.96 -5.92 -6.68
CA GLY A 162 19.44 -4.75 -7.40
C GLY A 162 18.31 -3.75 -7.68
N ALA A 163 17.13 -4.24 -8.05
CA ALA A 163 15.93 -3.41 -8.22
C ALA A 163 15.47 -2.81 -6.89
N ARG A 164 15.53 -3.56 -5.79
CA ARG A 164 15.19 -3.08 -4.44
C ARG A 164 16.14 -1.98 -3.97
N GLU A 165 17.45 -2.17 -4.13
CA GLU A 165 18.44 -1.16 -3.77
C GLU A 165 18.32 0.12 -4.63
N LYS A 166 18.04 -0.01 -5.91
CA LYS A 166 17.79 1.13 -6.81
C LYS A 166 16.54 1.92 -6.38
N ASP A 167 15.45 1.25 -6.05
CA ASP A 167 14.23 1.89 -5.53
C ASP A 167 14.51 2.63 -4.22
N LYS A 168 15.20 1.97 -3.28
CA LYS A 168 15.61 2.57 -2.00
C LYS A 168 16.49 3.80 -2.21
N ALA A 169 17.51 3.72 -3.07
CA ALA A 169 18.39 4.85 -3.37
C ALA A 169 17.63 6.03 -3.97
N GLY A 170 16.70 5.78 -4.92
CA GLY A 170 15.87 6.80 -5.53
C GLY A 170 14.97 7.52 -4.51
N ARG A 171 14.33 6.76 -3.62
CA ARG A 171 13.51 7.34 -2.54
C ARG A 171 14.37 8.11 -1.53
N THR A 172 15.52 7.57 -1.17
CA THR A 172 16.47 8.24 -0.27
C THR A 172 16.86 9.61 -0.85
N ALA A 173 17.25 9.67 -2.11
CA ALA A 173 17.62 10.92 -2.78
C ALA A 173 16.45 11.93 -2.80
N MET A 174 15.24 11.47 -3.17
CA MET A 174 14.05 12.31 -3.20
C MET A 174 13.73 12.92 -1.85
N PHE A 175 13.72 12.12 -0.79
CA PHE A 175 13.37 12.59 0.55
C PHE A 175 14.52 13.31 1.26
N THR A 176 15.77 13.07 0.89
CA THR A 176 16.89 13.95 1.30
C THR A 176 16.68 15.36 0.77
N GLY A 177 16.30 15.52 -0.49
CA GLY A 177 15.90 16.83 -1.03
C GLY A 177 14.71 17.43 -0.29
N ALA A 178 13.73 16.62 0.06
CA ALA A 178 12.53 17.07 0.78
C ALA A 178 12.86 17.61 2.19
N ILE A 179 13.66 16.90 3.00
CA ILE A 179 14.04 17.40 4.34
C ILE A 179 14.93 18.65 4.26
N GLN A 180 15.75 18.77 3.23
CA GLN A 180 16.52 20.00 2.97
C GLN A 180 15.60 21.19 2.66
N ASN A 181 14.56 20.97 1.86
CA ASN A 181 13.53 21.98 1.57
C ASN A 181 12.77 22.37 2.84
N MET A 182 12.38 21.40 3.66
CA MET A 182 11.73 21.64 4.96
C MET A 182 12.60 22.50 5.86
N LYS A 183 13.91 22.20 5.97
CA LYS A 183 14.87 23.03 6.72
C LYS A 183 14.91 24.46 6.18
N THR A 184 15.08 24.62 4.87
CA THR A 184 15.11 25.93 4.22
C THR A 184 13.86 26.75 4.56
N LEU A 185 12.68 26.17 4.46
CA LEU A 185 11.42 26.82 4.78
C LEU A 185 11.30 27.17 6.27
N ALA A 186 11.67 26.22 7.15
CA ALA A 186 11.62 26.40 8.59
C ALA A 186 12.56 27.51 9.08
N GLU A 187 13.68 27.70 8.44
CA GLU A 187 14.67 28.77 8.72
C GLU A 187 14.35 30.11 8.03
N GLY A 188 13.19 30.22 7.35
CA GLY A 188 12.71 31.45 6.72
C GLY A 188 13.22 31.66 5.30
N GLY A 189 13.86 30.68 4.69
CA GLY A 189 14.30 30.72 3.30
C GLY A 189 13.19 30.50 2.29
N LYS A 190 13.54 30.59 1.01
CA LYS A 190 12.65 30.30 -0.12
C LYS A 190 13.23 29.14 -0.92
N LEU A 191 12.36 28.29 -1.45
CA LEU A 191 12.78 27.22 -2.34
C LEU A 191 13.09 27.75 -3.73
N ALA A 192 14.16 27.22 -4.35
CA ALA A 192 14.41 27.44 -5.76
C ALA A 192 13.31 26.77 -6.60
N PRO A 193 12.89 27.37 -7.73
CA PRO A 193 12.02 26.68 -8.68
C PRO A 193 12.65 25.37 -9.14
N LYS A 194 11.80 24.36 -9.34
CA LYS A 194 12.21 23.04 -9.83
C LYS A 194 12.25 23.01 -11.34
#